data_25623c4f7441e5bd591a682f4a8879df
#
_entry.id   25623c4f7441e5bd591a682f4a8879df
#
_cell.length_a   1.000
_cell.length_b   1.000
_cell.length_c   1.000
_cell.angle_alpha   90.00
_cell.angle_beta   90.00
_cell.angle_gamma   90.00
#
_symmetry.space_group_name_H-M   'P 1'
#
loop_
_entity.id
_entity.type
_entity.pdbx_description
1 polymer ?
#
loop_
_entity_poly.entity_id
_entity_poly.type
_entity_poly.pdbx_seq_one_letter_code
_entity_poly.pdbx_strand_id
1 'polypeptide(L)'
;QQTQAGKLAYWGPKMGADVPSRIVVPQVLDGDALQLEGQRLPLIGLDGPTPDRTVLWVPSLRAIVGGIPVVAGEHVWMADTQTPKSHADWLQTLQRLQALKPKVVVPGHYAPGAALDVSALVFTADYIRAFDAETAKAKDSAALVKAMQARYPKLAGVASLELSAKVAKGEMQWP
;
A
#
# COMPACT_ATOMS: atom_id res chain seq x y z
N GLN A 1 -15.64 -5.35 -6.05
CA GLN A 1 -16.49 -6.45 -6.54
C GLN A 1 -15.67 -7.51 -7.27
N GLN A 2 -14.82 -7.14 -8.23
CA GLN A 2 -14.09 -8.08 -9.11
C GLN A 2 -13.18 -9.08 -8.37
N THR A 3 -12.52 -8.65 -7.30
CA THR A 3 -11.56 -9.48 -6.54
C THR A 3 -12.16 -10.15 -5.29
N GLN A 4 -13.44 -9.93 -5.01
CA GLN A 4 -14.10 -10.36 -3.77
C GLN A 4 -14.04 -11.88 -3.58
N ALA A 5 -14.40 -12.64 -4.60
CA ALA A 5 -14.43 -14.11 -4.52
C ALA A 5 -13.03 -14.69 -4.28
N GLY A 6 -12.02 -14.19 -5.00
CA GLY A 6 -10.64 -14.63 -4.83
C GLY A 6 -10.06 -14.28 -3.47
N LYS A 7 -10.37 -13.08 -2.96
CA LYS A 7 -9.94 -12.66 -1.60
C LYS A 7 -10.61 -13.50 -0.51
N LEU A 8 -11.88 -13.84 -0.65
CA LEU A 8 -12.56 -14.73 0.29
C LEU A 8 -12.00 -16.14 0.27
N ALA A 9 -11.74 -16.70 -0.92
CA ALA A 9 -11.14 -18.02 -1.03
C ALA A 9 -9.74 -18.08 -0.38
N TYR A 10 -8.96 -17.01 -0.49
CA TYR A 10 -7.62 -16.93 0.09
C TYR A 10 -7.63 -16.65 1.60
N TRP A 11 -8.39 -15.66 2.04
CA TRP A 11 -8.38 -15.20 3.43
C TRP A 11 -9.34 -15.96 4.34
N GLY A 12 -10.47 -16.47 3.80
CA GLY A 12 -11.49 -17.18 4.59
C GLY A 12 -10.92 -18.29 5.45
N PRO A 13 -10.15 -19.26 4.90
CA PRO A 13 -9.54 -20.34 5.69
C PRO A 13 -8.56 -19.85 6.76
N LYS A 14 -7.93 -18.69 6.55
CA LYS A 14 -6.96 -18.10 7.48
C LYS A 14 -7.62 -17.35 8.62
N MET A 15 -8.79 -16.76 8.38
CA MET A 15 -9.54 -16.01 9.38
C MET A 15 -10.42 -16.92 10.25
N GLY A 16 -10.75 -18.13 9.79
CA GLY A 16 -11.56 -19.08 10.57
C GLY A 16 -12.90 -18.47 11.01
N ALA A 17 -13.14 -18.43 12.30
CA ALA A 17 -14.38 -17.89 12.87
C ALA A 17 -14.53 -16.37 12.73
N ASP A 18 -13.45 -15.65 12.43
CA ASP A 18 -13.46 -14.19 12.26
C ASP A 18 -13.82 -13.76 10.82
N VAL A 19 -14.17 -14.71 9.94
CA VAL A 19 -14.68 -14.38 8.60
C VAL A 19 -15.98 -13.59 8.73
N PRO A 20 -16.08 -12.42 8.07
CA PRO A 20 -17.31 -11.65 8.08
C PRO A 20 -18.51 -12.44 7.56
N SER A 21 -19.58 -12.54 8.33
CA SER A 21 -20.83 -13.19 7.92
C SER A 21 -21.52 -12.46 6.77
N ARG A 22 -21.23 -11.16 6.62
CA ARG A 22 -21.75 -10.30 5.56
C ARG A 22 -20.63 -9.43 4.98
N ILE A 23 -20.45 -9.49 3.67
CA ILE A 23 -19.53 -8.60 2.98
C ILE A 23 -20.28 -7.35 2.52
N VAL A 24 -19.81 -6.20 2.98
CA VAL A 24 -20.31 -4.90 2.53
C VAL A 24 -19.65 -4.56 1.19
N VAL A 25 -20.46 -4.42 0.15
CA VAL A 25 -19.99 -3.94 -1.15
C VAL A 25 -20.07 -2.41 -1.14
N PRO A 26 -18.95 -1.70 -1.32
CA PRO A 26 -18.95 -0.26 -1.38
C PRO A 26 -19.81 0.27 -2.54
N GLN A 27 -20.50 1.38 -2.32
CA GLN A 27 -21.14 2.13 -3.38
C GLN A 27 -20.09 2.97 -4.12
N VAL A 28 -20.32 3.20 -5.41
CA VAL A 28 -19.47 4.11 -6.19
C VAL A 28 -19.70 5.52 -5.65
N LEU A 29 -18.61 6.23 -5.37
CA LEU A 29 -18.68 7.64 -5.03
C LEU A 29 -18.98 8.44 -6.29
N ASP A 30 -19.97 9.31 -6.22
CA ASP A 30 -20.22 10.30 -7.27
C ASP A 30 -19.30 11.51 -7.07
N GLY A 31 -18.42 11.74 -8.06
CA GLY A 31 -17.42 12.80 -8.02
C GLY A 31 -16.07 12.40 -7.41
N ASP A 32 -15.32 13.40 -6.98
CA ASP A 32 -13.91 13.32 -6.61
C ASP A 32 -13.64 13.73 -5.16
N ALA A 33 -14.66 13.91 -4.34
CA ALA A 33 -14.50 14.33 -2.95
C ALA A 33 -15.63 13.83 -2.05
N LEU A 34 -15.30 13.64 -0.78
CA LEU A 34 -16.29 13.50 0.28
C LEU A 34 -16.66 14.87 0.85
N GLN A 35 -17.87 14.98 1.38
CA GLN A 35 -18.34 16.14 2.14
C GLN A 35 -18.52 15.73 3.61
N LEU A 36 -17.89 16.45 4.49
CA LEU A 36 -18.01 16.22 5.94
C LEU A 36 -18.16 17.57 6.64
N GLU A 37 -19.29 17.79 7.31
CA GLU A 37 -19.58 19.02 8.06
C GLU A 37 -19.32 20.30 7.27
N GLY A 38 -19.74 20.30 6.00
CA GLY A 38 -19.53 21.43 5.08
C GLY A 38 -18.10 21.56 4.51
N GLN A 39 -17.20 20.68 4.89
CA GLN A 39 -15.83 20.65 4.37
C GLN A 39 -15.73 19.68 3.19
N ARG A 40 -15.12 20.14 2.10
CA ARG A 40 -14.79 19.29 0.95
C ARG A 40 -13.44 18.58 1.20
N LEU A 41 -13.47 17.26 1.17
CA LEU A 41 -12.31 16.42 1.35
C LEU A 41 -11.98 15.70 0.02
N PRO A 42 -11.06 16.23 -0.80
CA PRO A 42 -10.75 15.66 -2.10
C PRO A 42 -10.10 14.27 -2.00
N LEU A 43 -10.44 13.40 -2.95
CA LEU A 43 -9.69 12.18 -3.24
C LEU A 43 -8.55 12.53 -4.20
N ILE A 44 -7.32 12.28 -3.74
CA ILE A 44 -6.12 12.51 -4.55
C ILE A 44 -5.68 11.19 -5.17
N GLY A 45 -5.43 11.20 -6.48
CA GLY A 45 -4.92 10.06 -7.22
C GLY A 45 -5.86 9.53 -8.31
N LEU A 46 -7.14 9.91 -8.32
CA LEU A 46 -8.12 9.45 -9.32
C LEU A 46 -7.68 9.73 -10.77
N ASP A 47 -7.01 10.87 -11.00
CA ASP A 47 -6.46 11.31 -12.28
C ASP A 47 -4.98 10.91 -12.46
N GLY A 48 -4.45 10.12 -11.56
CA GLY A 48 -3.05 9.76 -11.51
C GLY A 48 -2.70 8.46 -12.26
N PRO A 49 -1.42 8.09 -12.23
CA PRO A 49 -0.94 6.86 -12.85
C PRO A 49 -1.44 5.59 -12.15
N THR A 50 -1.93 5.72 -10.91
CA THR A 50 -2.48 4.62 -10.12
C THR A 50 -3.87 5.00 -9.59
N PRO A 51 -4.92 5.06 -10.44
CA PRO A 51 -6.24 5.57 -10.07
C PRO A 51 -6.97 4.69 -9.03
N ASP A 52 -6.56 3.47 -8.86
CA ASP A 52 -7.01 2.52 -7.83
C ASP A 52 -6.34 2.73 -6.46
N ARG A 53 -5.33 3.62 -6.37
CA ARG A 53 -4.52 3.90 -5.20
C ARG A 53 -4.67 5.34 -4.75
N THR A 54 -5.87 5.68 -4.27
CA THR A 54 -6.22 7.02 -3.84
C THR A 54 -6.01 7.22 -2.34
N VAL A 55 -5.91 8.48 -1.94
CA VAL A 55 -5.93 8.92 -0.55
C VAL A 55 -6.95 10.04 -0.37
N LEU A 56 -7.43 10.22 0.86
CA LEU A 56 -8.23 11.38 1.23
C LEU A 56 -7.31 12.53 1.65
N TRP A 57 -7.54 13.70 1.10
CA TRP A 57 -6.87 14.93 1.51
C TRP A 57 -7.77 15.76 2.41
N VAL A 58 -7.28 16.16 3.58
CA VAL A 58 -7.97 17.05 4.52
C VAL A 58 -7.25 18.40 4.53
N PRO A 59 -7.70 19.40 3.72
CA PRO A 59 -6.98 20.65 3.50
C PRO A 59 -6.72 21.45 4.78
N SER A 60 -7.74 21.56 5.66
CA SER A 60 -7.66 22.31 6.91
C SER A 60 -6.56 21.84 7.85
N LEU A 61 -6.26 20.52 7.84
CA LEU A 61 -5.22 19.89 8.64
C LEU A 61 -3.92 19.66 7.86
N ARG A 62 -3.92 19.90 6.55
CA ARG A 62 -2.87 19.45 5.64
C ARG A 62 -2.55 17.96 5.87
N ALA A 63 -3.59 17.14 5.99
CA ALA A 63 -3.47 15.73 6.29
C ALA A 63 -3.81 14.85 5.08
N ILE A 64 -2.98 13.83 4.85
CA ILE A 64 -3.28 12.69 4.00
C ILE A 64 -3.80 11.58 4.90
N VAL A 65 -4.93 10.97 4.53
CA VAL A 65 -5.55 9.91 5.33
C VAL A 65 -5.91 8.73 4.45
N GLY A 66 -5.51 7.56 4.93
CA GLY A 66 -5.88 6.27 4.34
C GLY A 66 -5.23 5.97 2.99
N GLY A 67 -5.79 4.97 2.34
CA GLY A 67 -5.29 4.43 1.07
C GLY A 67 -4.09 3.51 1.23
N ILE A 68 -3.95 2.61 0.27
CA ILE A 68 -2.87 1.61 0.23
C ILE A 68 -1.54 2.14 -0.34
N PRO A 69 -1.46 3.35 -0.96
CA PRO A 69 -0.17 3.79 -1.53
C PRO A 69 0.86 4.21 -0.49
N VAL A 70 0.48 4.37 0.77
CA VAL A 70 1.40 4.79 1.85
C VAL A 70 1.40 3.76 2.96
N VAL A 71 2.59 3.36 3.40
CA VAL A 71 2.84 2.38 4.45
C VAL A 71 3.83 2.95 5.45
N ALA A 72 3.75 2.58 6.73
CA ALA A 72 4.73 2.96 7.74
C ALA A 72 5.02 1.84 8.74
N GLY A 73 6.30 1.62 9.06
CA GLY A 73 6.72 0.69 10.11
C GLY A 73 6.53 -0.80 9.81
N GLU A 74 6.10 -1.17 8.61
CA GLU A 74 5.96 -2.56 8.19
C GLU A 74 6.44 -2.77 6.75
N HIS A 75 6.66 -4.03 6.39
CA HIS A 75 7.01 -4.39 5.02
C HIS A 75 5.87 -4.08 4.06
N VAL A 76 6.20 -3.38 2.97
CA VAL A 76 5.22 -2.94 1.97
C VAL A 76 4.71 -4.13 1.17
N TRP A 77 3.40 -4.17 0.96
CA TRP A 77 2.76 -5.17 0.11
C TRP A 77 3.03 -4.89 -1.37
N MET A 78 3.89 -5.71 -1.99
CA MET A 78 4.32 -5.53 -3.38
C MET A 78 3.62 -6.49 -4.35
N ALA A 79 2.82 -7.45 -3.84
CA ALA A 79 2.24 -8.51 -4.69
C ALA A 79 1.22 -8.00 -5.72
N ASP A 80 0.53 -6.90 -5.43
CA ASP A 80 -0.46 -6.29 -6.35
C ASP A 80 0.20 -5.42 -7.44
N THR A 81 1.52 -5.14 -7.34
CA THR A 81 2.29 -4.36 -8.30
C THR A 81 3.47 -5.19 -8.79
N GLN A 82 3.30 -5.86 -9.93
CA GLN A 82 4.21 -6.93 -10.36
C GLN A 82 5.14 -6.50 -11.51
N THR A 83 5.08 -5.23 -11.95
CA THR A 83 5.85 -4.77 -13.11
C THR A 83 6.68 -3.54 -12.77
N PRO A 84 7.83 -3.33 -13.43
CA PRO A 84 8.62 -2.10 -13.28
C PRO A 84 7.79 -0.83 -13.55
N LYS A 85 6.84 -0.91 -14.50
CA LYS A 85 5.93 0.21 -14.79
C LYS A 85 5.02 0.50 -13.60
N SER A 86 4.39 -0.51 -12.99
CA SER A 86 3.51 -0.30 -11.84
C SER A 86 4.25 0.28 -10.63
N HIS A 87 5.53 -0.07 -10.44
CA HIS A 87 6.38 0.53 -9.41
C HIS A 87 6.72 1.99 -9.73
N ALA A 88 7.06 2.30 -10.98
CA ALA A 88 7.31 3.67 -11.42
C ALA A 88 6.05 4.54 -11.26
N ASP A 89 4.88 4.03 -11.64
CA ASP A 89 3.59 4.70 -11.47
C ASP A 89 3.27 4.97 -9.98
N TRP A 90 3.60 4.01 -9.10
CA TRP A 90 3.43 4.18 -7.66
C TRP A 90 4.39 5.24 -7.10
N LEU A 91 5.65 5.22 -7.50
CA LEU A 91 6.61 6.26 -7.13
C LEU A 91 6.16 7.66 -7.57
N GLN A 92 5.59 7.78 -8.77
CA GLN A 92 5.02 9.05 -9.25
C GLN A 92 3.83 9.49 -8.40
N THR A 93 2.95 8.57 -7.99
CA THR A 93 1.86 8.86 -7.06
C THR A 93 2.39 9.41 -5.74
N LEU A 94 3.40 8.76 -5.15
CA LEU A 94 4.03 9.23 -3.90
C LEU A 94 4.64 10.64 -4.05
N GLN A 95 5.27 10.94 -5.19
CA GLN A 95 5.78 12.29 -5.47
C GLN A 95 4.66 13.34 -5.53
N ARG A 96 3.52 13.01 -6.15
CA ARG A 96 2.34 13.90 -6.17
C ARG A 96 1.82 14.17 -4.76
N LEU A 97 1.78 13.13 -3.89
CA LEU A 97 1.38 13.28 -2.49
C LEU A 97 2.36 14.15 -1.70
N GLN A 98 3.67 14.00 -1.91
CA GLN A 98 4.68 14.86 -1.29
C GLN A 98 4.55 16.31 -1.72
N ALA A 99 4.18 16.58 -2.97
CA ALA A 99 3.99 17.93 -3.50
C ALA A 99 2.85 18.70 -2.80
N LEU A 100 1.89 18.03 -2.17
CA LEU A 100 0.87 18.64 -1.32
C LEU A 100 1.45 19.22 -0.02
N LYS A 101 2.71 18.92 0.31
CA LYS A 101 3.41 19.31 1.54
C LYS A 101 2.57 19.00 2.79
N PRO A 102 2.16 17.74 2.99
CA PRO A 102 1.34 17.36 4.14
C PRO A 102 2.10 17.60 5.45
N LYS A 103 1.37 17.89 6.53
CA LYS A 103 1.89 17.92 7.90
C LYS A 103 1.64 16.59 8.61
N VAL A 104 0.53 15.95 8.29
CA VAL A 104 0.11 14.67 8.84
C VAL A 104 -0.09 13.68 7.70
N VAL A 105 0.39 12.48 7.87
CA VAL A 105 0.15 11.36 6.95
C VAL A 105 -0.26 10.16 7.79
N VAL A 106 -1.51 9.74 7.65
CA VAL A 106 -2.05 8.52 8.26
C VAL A 106 -2.14 7.46 7.18
N PRO A 107 -1.16 6.55 7.08
CA PRO A 107 -1.17 5.50 6.06
C PRO A 107 -2.35 4.56 6.21
N GLY A 108 -2.75 3.89 5.13
CA GLY A 108 -3.73 2.80 5.19
C GLY A 108 -3.20 1.55 5.91
N HIS A 109 -1.88 1.39 5.92
CA HIS A 109 -1.17 0.31 6.62
C HIS A 109 -0.01 0.89 7.42
N TYR A 110 0.00 0.66 8.73
CA TYR A 110 1.10 1.08 9.60
C TYR A 110 1.20 0.23 10.86
N ALA A 111 2.43 0.00 11.31
CA ALA A 111 2.68 -0.67 12.57
C ALA A 111 2.41 0.25 13.77
N PRO A 112 2.02 -0.28 14.93
CA PRO A 112 1.91 0.49 16.16
C PRO A 112 3.19 1.26 16.47
N GLY A 113 3.06 2.57 16.78
CA GLY A 113 4.19 3.44 17.08
C GLY A 113 4.94 4.00 15.88
N ALA A 114 4.49 3.70 14.65
CA ALA A 114 5.04 4.34 13.45
C ALA A 114 4.72 5.84 13.43
N ALA A 115 5.65 6.65 12.89
CA ALA A 115 5.44 8.07 12.73
C ALA A 115 4.34 8.33 11.68
N LEU A 116 3.38 9.19 12.02
CA LEU A 116 2.24 9.58 11.16
C LEU A 116 2.51 10.93 10.50
N ASP A 117 3.60 11.02 9.76
CA ASP A 117 4.07 12.24 9.09
C ASP A 117 4.60 11.95 7.67
N VAL A 118 5.23 12.95 7.07
CA VAL A 118 5.77 12.87 5.71
C VAL A 118 6.83 11.77 5.54
N SER A 119 7.46 11.30 6.61
CA SER A 119 8.46 10.22 6.56
C SER A 119 7.87 8.91 6.03
N ALA A 120 6.56 8.67 6.22
CA ALA A 120 5.87 7.52 5.65
C ALA A 120 5.88 7.51 4.11
N LEU A 121 5.74 8.68 3.47
CA LEU A 121 5.82 8.80 2.01
C LEU A 121 7.24 8.52 1.51
N VAL A 122 8.25 9.05 2.20
CA VAL A 122 9.67 8.83 1.87
C VAL A 122 10.01 7.36 2.06
N PHE A 123 9.65 6.79 3.21
CA PHE A 123 9.88 5.37 3.51
C PHE A 123 9.29 4.46 2.44
N THR A 124 8.02 4.67 2.07
CA THR A 124 7.37 3.82 1.06
C THR A 124 8.10 3.89 -0.28
N ALA A 125 8.48 5.10 -0.71
CA ALA A 125 9.22 5.27 -1.96
C ALA A 125 10.60 4.59 -1.93
N ASP A 126 11.32 4.71 -0.83
CA ASP A 126 12.64 4.09 -0.67
C ASP A 126 12.55 2.57 -0.55
N TYR A 127 11.48 2.07 0.08
CA TYR A 127 11.21 0.64 0.15
C TYR A 127 10.96 0.03 -1.23
N ILE A 128 10.14 0.67 -2.08
CA ILE A 128 9.89 0.20 -3.46
C ILE A 128 11.20 0.11 -4.23
N ARG A 129 12.03 1.16 -4.20
CA ARG A 129 13.33 1.16 -4.89
C ARG A 129 14.28 0.07 -4.36
N ALA A 130 14.29 -0.12 -3.04
CA ALA A 130 15.10 -1.17 -2.40
C ALA A 130 14.63 -2.57 -2.82
N PHE A 131 13.30 -2.80 -2.82
CA PHE A 131 12.71 -4.07 -3.22
C PHE A 131 13.08 -4.40 -4.67
N ASP A 132 12.99 -3.45 -5.60
CA ASP A 132 13.41 -3.63 -6.99
C ASP A 132 14.89 -3.99 -7.10
N ALA A 133 15.74 -3.23 -6.42
CA ALA A 133 17.18 -3.44 -6.46
C ALA A 133 17.60 -4.81 -5.88
N GLU A 134 16.96 -5.25 -4.80
CA GLU A 134 17.23 -6.55 -4.20
C GLU A 134 16.58 -7.70 -5.00
N THR A 135 15.40 -7.48 -5.61
CA THR A 135 14.77 -8.47 -6.51
C THR A 135 15.67 -8.80 -7.70
N ALA A 136 16.34 -7.78 -8.28
CA ALA A 136 17.26 -7.98 -9.41
C ALA A 136 18.48 -8.82 -9.05
N LYS A 137 18.94 -8.80 -7.80
CA LYS A 137 20.11 -9.54 -7.31
C LYS A 137 19.77 -10.92 -6.74
N ALA A 138 18.60 -11.06 -6.15
CA ALA A 138 18.19 -12.27 -5.48
C ALA A 138 17.94 -13.42 -6.47
N LYS A 139 18.48 -14.60 -6.19
CA LYS A 139 18.26 -15.80 -7.02
C LYS A 139 16.85 -16.39 -6.83
N ASP A 140 16.26 -16.25 -5.66
CA ASP A 140 14.96 -16.80 -5.26
C ASP A 140 14.28 -15.91 -4.21
N SER A 141 13.03 -16.24 -3.83
CA SER A 141 12.28 -15.47 -2.84
C SER A 141 12.93 -15.48 -1.45
N ALA A 142 13.55 -16.58 -1.05
CA ALA A 142 14.21 -16.69 0.26
C ALA A 142 15.41 -15.73 0.35
N ALA A 143 16.20 -15.62 -0.72
CA ALA A 143 17.30 -14.66 -0.81
C ALA A 143 16.80 -13.22 -0.78
N LEU A 144 15.68 -12.92 -1.47
CA LEU A 144 15.07 -11.58 -1.45
C LEU A 144 14.56 -11.21 -0.06
N VAL A 145 13.85 -12.13 0.61
CA VAL A 145 13.36 -11.93 1.99
C VAL A 145 14.53 -11.63 2.93
N LYS A 146 15.60 -12.43 2.87
CA LYS A 146 16.80 -12.23 3.69
C LYS A 146 17.43 -10.87 3.45
N ALA A 147 17.56 -10.43 2.20
CA ALA A 147 18.13 -9.13 1.84
C ALA A 147 17.30 -7.97 2.38
N MET A 148 15.98 -8.04 2.20
CA MET A 148 15.07 -7.01 2.69
C MET A 148 15.00 -6.95 4.22
N GLN A 149 15.02 -8.10 4.92
CA GLN A 149 15.10 -8.13 6.38
C GLN A 149 16.42 -7.58 6.91
N ALA A 150 17.54 -7.85 6.23
CA ALA A 150 18.83 -7.27 6.60
C ALA A 150 18.83 -5.74 6.46
N ARG A 151 18.17 -5.21 5.42
CA ARG A 151 18.04 -3.77 5.19
C ARG A 151 17.05 -3.10 6.15
N TYR A 152 15.99 -3.80 6.51
CA TYR A 152 14.89 -3.31 7.34
C TYR A 152 14.58 -4.25 8.51
N PRO A 153 15.51 -4.40 9.47
CA PRO A 153 15.42 -5.46 10.50
C PRO A 153 14.33 -5.24 11.55
N LYS A 154 13.73 -4.04 11.58
CA LYS A 154 12.72 -3.67 12.59
C LYS A 154 11.30 -3.57 12.05
N LEU A 155 11.10 -3.81 10.75
CA LEU A 155 9.77 -3.72 10.17
C LEU A 155 8.91 -4.91 10.59
N ALA A 156 7.65 -4.62 10.89
CA ALA A 156 6.60 -5.62 11.07
C ALA A 156 6.15 -6.21 9.70
N GLY A 157 5.21 -7.16 9.71
CA GLY A 157 4.58 -7.63 8.49
C GLY A 157 5.46 -8.52 7.60
N VAL A 158 6.33 -9.35 8.16
CA VAL A 158 7.21 -10.27 7.41
C VAL A 158 6.44 -11.16 6.45
N ALA A 159 5.21 -11.59 6.80
CA ALA A 159 4.36 -12.39 5.92
C ALA A 159 4.01 -11.65 4.60
N SER A 160 3.85 -10.32 4.64
CA SER A 160 3.65 -9.49 3.45
C SER A 160 4.88 -9.50 2.55
N LEU A 161 6.07 -9.43 3.14
CA LEU A 161 7.33 -9.52 2.41
C LEU A 161 7.50 -10.92 1.77
N GLU A 162 7.26 -11.99 2.52
CA GLU A 162 7.42 -13.37 2.04
C GLU A 162 6.51 -13.67 0.83
N LEU A 163 5.23 -13.23 0.91
CA LEU A 163 4.31 -13.40 -0.21
C LEU A 163 4.75 -12.54 -1.41
N SER A 164 5.05 -11.27 -1.17
CA SER A 164 5.52 -10.35 -2.23
C SER A 164 6.78 -10.87 -2.91
N ALA A 165 7.71 -11.43 -2.16
CA ALA A 165 8.95 -12.00 -2.69
C ALA A 165 8.68 -13.23 -3.58
N LYS A 166 7.77 -14.13 -3.19
CA LYS A 166 7.38 -15.28 -4.01
C LYS A 166 6.74 -14.85 -5.33
N VAL A 167 5.87 -13.84 -5.28
CA VAL A 167 5.25 -13.29 -6.50
C VAL A 167 6.31 -12.64 -7.39
N ALA A 168 7.16 -11.79 -6.84
CA ALA A 168 8.22 -11.10 -7.59
C ALA A 168 9.24 -12.06 -8.23
N LYS A 169 9.45 -13.24 -7.64
CA LYS A 169 10.36 -14.28 -8.17
C LYS A 169 9.65 -15.33 -9.04
N GLY A 170 8.35 -15.17 -9.30
CA GLY A 170 7.56 -16.12 -10.10
C GLY A 170 7.30 -17.46 -9.44
N GLU A 171 7.54 -17.57 -8.13
CA GLU A 171 7.30 -18.79 -7.35
C GLU A 171 5.84 -18.91 -6.90
N MET A 172 5.07 -17.86 -7.05
CA MET A 172 3.64 -17.80 -6.74
C MET A 172 2.93 -16.88 -7.72
N GLN A 173 1.76 -17.30 -8.19
CA GLN A 173 0.85 -16.42 -8.92
C GLN A 173 -0.05 -15.67 -7.93
N TRP A 174 -0.24 -14.39 -8.18
CA TRP A 174 -1.15 -13.53 -7.43
C TRP A 174 -2.11 -12.84 -8.39
N PRO A 175 -3.46 -12.92 -8.15
CA PRO A 175 -4.48 -12.38 -9.03
C PRO A 175 -4.48 -10.85 -9.11
#